data_ba9c4aebcd4d3948c5b12fef70caffb2
#
_entry.id   ba9c4aebcd4d3948c5b12fef70caffb2
#
_cell.length_a   1.000
_cell.length_b   1.000
_cell.length_c   1.000
_cell.angle_alpha   90.00
_cell.angle_beta   90.00
_cell.angle_gamma   90.00
#
_symmetry.space_group_name_H-M   'P 1'
#
loop_
_entity.id
_entity.type
_entity.pdbx_description
1 polymer ?
#
loop_
_entity_poly.entity_id
_entity_poly.type
_entity_poly.pdbx_seq_one_letter_code
_entity_poly.pdbx_strand_id
1 'polypeptide(L)'
;MRVFHKLRTQEFSSTVREEIDYLKEAENARKFFENFKDDRDVHVPRVVTGLSTLRVLTLEDVFAIKITDYDAITAAGIDQNAVARKLLHVYLKQIFDDGFFHADPHPGNLFVTPLPPKKGSKKVRWQLTFVDFG
;
A
#
# COMPACT_ATOMS: atom_id res chain seq x y z
N MET A 1 2.99 17.14 -0.90
CA MET A 1 3.32 16.19 0.18
C MET A 1 2.15 16.18 1.16
N ARG A 2 1.39 15.09 1.23
CA ARG A 2 0.32 14.93 2.22
C ARG A 2 0.89 14.26 3.45
N VAL A 3 0.66 14.86 4.60
CA VAL A 3 0.97 14.27 5.90
C VAL A 3 -0.30 13.57 6.38
N PHE A 4 -0.28 12.25 6.46
CA PHE A 4 -1.38 11.50 7.05
C PHE A 4 -1.25 11.54 8.56
N HIS A 5 -2.05 12.40 9.21
CA HIS A 5 -2.28 12.32 10.64
C HIS A 5 -3.38 11.29 10.89
N LYS A 6 -3.02 10.09 11.31
CA LYS A 6 -3.96 9.18 11.94
C LYS A 6 -4.14 9.61 13.39
N LEU A 7 -4.98 10.64 13.63
CA LEU A 7 -5.47 10.96 14.97
C LEU A 7 -6.42 9.83 15.38
N ARG A 8 -5.93 8.84 16.11
CA ARG A 8 -6.79 8.03 16.96
C ARG A 8 -7.13 8.87 18.19
N THR A 9 -8.36 9.35 18.25
CA THR A 9 -8.98 9.86 19.46
C THR A 9 -8.88 8.79 20.54
N GLN A 10 -8.23 9.11 21.63
CA GLN A 10 -8.19 8.30 22.83
C GLN A 10 -9.59 8.26 23.43
N GLU A 11 -10.22 7.10 23.39
CA GLU A 11 -11.22 6.75 24.40
C GLU A 11 -11.05 5.28 24.81
N PHE A 12 -10.73 5.16 26.10
CA PHE A 12 -10.92 4.06 27.03
C PHE A 12 -10.05 2.79 26.95
N SER A 13 -9.28 2.75 27.92
CA SER A 13 -9.01 1.65 28.88
C SER A 13 -7.53 1.37 29.10
N SER A 14 -7.15 1.41 30.34
CA SER A 14 -5.82 1.31 30.95
C SER A 14 -5.13 -0.06 30.81
N THR A 15 -5.37 -0.79 29.75
CA THR A 15 -4.75 -2.12 29.58
C THR A 15 -4.47 -2.37 28.09
N VAL A 16 -3.35 -2.02 27.63
CA VAL A 16 -2.68 -2.19 26.33
C VAL A 16 -2.38 -0.82 25.73
N ARG A 17 -1.35 -0.18 26.22
CA ARG A 17 -0.54 0.70 25.39
C ARG A 17 0.26 -0.21 24.44
N GLU A 18 -0.34 -0.66 23.38
CA GLU A 18 0.44 -0.94 22.18
C GLU A 18 0.96 0.42 21.74
N GLU A 19 2.20 0.69 22.06
CA GLU A 19 2.94 1.81 21.48
C GLU A 19 2.86 1.59 19.97
N ILE A 20 2.13 2.46 19.26
CA ILE A 20 2.07 2.45 17.81
C ILE A 20 3.48 2.82 17.37
N ASP A 21 4.28 1.82 17.06
CA ASP A 21 5.66 1.99 16.64
C ASP A 21 5.71 2.20 15.13
N TYR A 22 5.57 3.45 14.71
CA TYR A 22 5.71 3.80 13.28
C TYR A 22 7.10 3.53 12.70
N LEU A 23 8.13 3.36 13.55
CA LEU A 23 9.45 2.93 13.07
C LEU A 23 9.41 1.46 12.64
N LYS A 24 8.66 0.63 13.37
CA LYS A 24 8.44 -0.77 13.00
C LYS A 24 7.61 -0.87 11.71
N GLU A 25 6.58 -0.04 11.58
CA GLU A 25 5.79 0.06 10.36
C GLU A 25 6.67 0.49 9.16
N ALA A 26 7.55 1.47 9.35
CA ALA A 26 8.51 1.89 8.33
C ALA A 26 9.49 0.77 7.94
N GLU A 27 9.93 -0.05 8.88
CA GLU A 27 10.78 -1.21 8.62
C GLU A 27 10.03 -2.29 7.82
N ASN A 28 8.80 -2.59 8.20
CA ASN A 28 7.93 -3.50 7.46
C ASN A 28 7.68 -3.01 6.02
N ALA A 29 7.42 -1.71 5.83
CA ALA A 29 7.26 -1.11 4.51
C ALA A 29 8.51 -1.31 3.65
N ARG A 30 9.71 -1.12 4.21
CA ARG A 30 10.97 -1.35 3.48
C ARG A 30 11.16 -2.83 3.13
N LYS A 31 10.85 -3.74 4.05
CA LYS A 31 10.94 -5.17 3.79
C LYS A 31 9.98 -5.60 2.69
N PHE A 32 8.75 -5.11 2.72
CA PHE A 32 7.78 -5.35 1.67
C PHE A 32 8.25 -4.78 0.33
N PHE A 33 8.78 -3.55 0.32
CA PHE A 33 9.36 -2.95 -0.88
C PHE A 33 10.48 -3.83 -1.46
N GLU A 34 11.43 -4.32 -0.64
CA GLU A 34 12.52 -5.18 -1.11
C GLU A 34 12.00 -6.49 -1.72
N ASN A 35 10.96 -7.10 -1.13
CA ASN A 35 10.36 -8.33 -1.64
C ASN A 35 9.67 -8.15 -2.99
N PHE A 36 9.19 -6.93 -3.29
CA PHE A 36 8.44 -6.62 -4.51
C PHE A 36 9.15 -5.64 -5.46
N LYS A 37 10.41 -5.26 -5.21
CA LYS A 37 11.13 -4.27 -6.03
C LYS A 37 11.25 -4.62 -7.50
N ASP A 38 11.26 -5.91 -7.84
CA ASP A 38 11.32 -6.41 -9.21
C ASP A 38 9.94 -6.58 -9.85
N ASP A 39 8.87 -6.45 -9.08
CA ASP A 39 7.49 -6.52 -9.55
C ASP A 39 6.97 -5.13 -9.94
N ARG A 40 6.95 -4.86 -11.24
CA ARG A 40 6.57 -3.55 -11.78
C ARG A 40 5.11 -3.18 -11.58
N ASP A 41 4.27 -4.13 -11.20
CA ASP A 41 2.84 -3.94 -11.00
C ASP A 41 2.48 -3.82 -9.52
N VAL A 42 3.49 -3.78 -8.62
CA VAL A 42 3.34 -3.49 -7.19
C VAL A 42 4.05 -2.19 -6.86
N HIS A 43 3.39 -1.32 -6.12
CA HIS A 43 3.96 -0.07 -5.62
C HIS A 43 3.85 0.02 -4.10
N VAL A 44 4.95 0.40 -3.48
CA VAL A 44 5.04 0.71 -2.05
C VAL A 44 5.50 2.15 -1.93
N PRO A 45 4.70 3.04 -1.34
CA PRO A 45 5.09 4.42 -1.14
C PRO A 45 6.36 4.51 -0.31
N ARG A 46 7.28 5.36 -0.75
CA ARG A 46 8.56 5.56 -0.08
C ARG A 46 8.35 6.21 1.29
N VAL A 47 8.99 5.66 2.30
CA VAL A 47 9.05 6.28 3.64
C VAL A 47 10.02 7.47 3.61
N VAL A 48 9.55 8.64 4.03
CA VAL A 48 10.37 9.84 4.20
C VAL A 48 10.93 9.85 5.63
N THR A 49 12.07 9.19 5.82
CA THR A 49 12.65 8.94 7.16
C THR A 49 12.96 10.22 7.94
N GLY A 50 13.43 11.26 7.26
CA GLY A 50 13.73 12.56 7.90
C GLY A 50 12.50 13.31 8.45
N LEU A 51 11.29 12.87 8.08
CA LEU A 51 10.02 13.43 8.53
C LEU A 51 9.16 12.40 9.28
N SER A 52 9.73 11.24 9.59
CA SER A 52 9.06 10.16 10.33
C SER A 52 9.63 10.05 11.74
N THR A 53 8.76 9.77 12.71
CA THR A 53 9.08 9.60 14.14
C THR A 53 8.32 8.39 14.69
N LEU A 54 8.49 8.08 15.97
CA LEU A 54 7.69 7.06 16.66
C LEU A 54 6.16 7.32 16.59
N ARG A 55 5.75 8.57 16.39
CA ARG A 55 4.33 8.98 16.41
C ARG A 55 3.81 9.47 15.05
N VAL A 56 4.67 9.60 14.07
CA VAL A 56 4.33 10.11 12.73
C VAL A 56 5.08 9.30 11.69
N LEU A 57 4.34 8.69 10.78
CA LEU A 57 4.88 8.09 9.58
C LEU A 57 4.60 9.00 8.39
N THR A 58 5.64 9.42 7.71
CA THR A 58 5.54 10.25 6.50
C THR A 58 5.87 9.40 5.28
N LEU A 59 4.93 9.31 4.36
CA LEU A 59 5.03 8.56 3.12
C LEU A 59 5.01 9.49 1.91
N GLU A 60 5.51 8.97 0.80
CA GLU A 60 5.30 9.53 -0.52
C GLU A 60 3.81 9.73 -0.79
N ASP A 61 3.43 10.87 -1.40
CA ASP A 61 2.05 11.09 -1.84
C ASP A 61 1.78 10.28 -3.12
N VAL A 62 0.74 9.45 -3.06
CA VAL A 62 0.33 8.63 -4.20
C VAL A 62 -1.07 9.00 -4.64
N PHE A 63 -1.22 9.35 -5.92
CA PHE A 63 -2.53 9.53 -6.52
C PHE A 63 -3.08 8.18 -6.95
N ALA A 64 -4.04 7.66 -6.18
CA ALA A 64 -4.52 6.29 -6.34
C ALA A 64 -6.04 6.17 -6.13
N ILE A 65 -6.63 5.18 -6.79
CA ILE A 65 -8.04 4.81 -6.68
C ILE A 65 -8.17 3.76 -5.58
N LYS A 66 -9.12 3.89 -4.66
CA LYS A 66 -9.39 2.83 -3.67
C LYS A 66 -9.75 1.53 -4.39
N ILE A 67 -9.24 0.40 -3.90
CA ILE A 67 -9.51 -0.90 -4.53
C ILE A 67 -11.01 -1.26 -4.55
N THR A 68 -11.81 -0.66 -3.66
CA THR A 68 -13.26 -0.83 -3.58
C THR A 68 -14.06 0.13 -4.47
N ASP A 69 -13.40 1.09 -5.12
CA ASP A 69 -14.05 2.01 -6.06
C ASP A 69 -14.05 1.41 -7.47
N TYR A 70 -14.95 0.46 -7.66
CA TYR A 70 -15.06 -0.30 -8.91
C TYR A 70 -15.40 0.57 -10.12
N ASP A 71 -16.19 1.63 -9.90
CA ASP A 71 -16.59 2.56 -10.97
C ASP A 71 -15.39 3.38 -11.44
N ALA A 72 -14.60 3.92 -10.52
CA ALA A 72 -13.39 4.66 -10.85
C ALA A 72 -12.33 3.77 -11.53
N ILE A 73 -12.16 2.51 -11.07
CA ILE A 73 -11.25 1.52 -11.69
C ILE A 73 -11.66 1.27 -13.14
N THR A 74 -12.96 1.03 -13.36
CA THR A 74 -13.51 0.80 -14.71
C THR A 74 -13.39 2.04 -15.60
N ALA A 75 -13.68 3.23 -15.06
CA ALA A 75 -13.55 4.50 -15.78
C ALA A 75 -12.09 4.79 -16.20
N ALA A 76 -11.12 4.31 -15.40
CA ALA A 76 -9.69 4.36 -15.76
C ALA A 76 -9.29 3.31 -16.81
N GLY A 77 -10.23 2.49 -17.30
CA GLY A 77 -9.97 1.43 -18.27
C GLY A 77 -9.22 0.23 -17.72
N ILE A 78 -9.26 0.03 -16.40
CA ILE A 78 -8.55 -1.06 -15.70
C ILE A 78 -9.51 -2.22 -15.49
N ASP A 79 -9.07 -3.43 -15.86
CA ASP A 79 -9.84 -4.67 -15.64
C ASP A 79 -9.81 -5.07 -14.17
N GLN A 80 -10.96 -5.06 -13.51
CA GLN A 80 -11.14 -5.44 -12.11
C GLN A 80 -10.67 -6.89 -11.84
N ASN A 81 -10.87 -7.81 -12.78
CA ASN A 81 -10.41 -9.18 -12.64
C ASN A 81 -8.87 -9.27 -12.68
N ALA A 82 -8.21 -8.40 -13.45
CA ALA A 82 -6.76 -8.31 -13.45
C ALA A 82 -6.24 -7.79 -12.10
N VAL A 83 -6.93 -6.82 -11.49
CA VAL A 83 -6.61 -6.32 -10.14
C VAL A 83 -6.75 -7.43 -9.10
N ALA A 84 -7.86 -8.17 -9.12
CA ALA A 84 -8.10 -9.28 -8.20
C ALA A 84 -7.06 -10.40 -8.33
N ARG A 85 -6.72 -10.79 -9.57
CA ARG A 85 -5.65 -11.78 -9.82
C ARG A 85 -4.29 -11.31 -9.32
N LYS A 86 -3.95 -10.03 -9.52
CA LYS A 86 -2.70 -9.46 -9.03
C LYS A 86 -2.65 -9.45 -7.51
N LEU A 87 -3.73 -9.04 -6.86
CA LEU A 87 -3.85 -9.05 -5.41
C LEU A 87 -3.63 -10.47 -4.84
N LEU A 88 -4.32 -11.46 -5.42
CA LEU A 88 -4.14 -12.86 -5.03
C LEU A 88 -2.68 -13.32 -5.20
N HIS A 89 -2.05 -12.99 -6.33
CA HIS A 89 -0.65 -13.34 -6.59
C HIS A 89 0.30 -12.74 -5.54
N VAL A 90 0.10 -11.46 -5.17
CA VAL A 90 0.91 -10.80 -4.14
C VAL A 90 0.77 -11.49 -2.78
N TYR A 91 -0.44 -11.89 -2.39
CA TYR A 91 -0.66 -12.62 -1.13
C TYR A 91 -0.05 -14.03 -1.16
N LEU A 92 -0.23 -14.76 -2.25
CA LEU A 92 0.36 -16.11 -2.37
C LEU A 92 1.90 -16.05 -2.33
N LYS A 93 2.51 -15.08 -3.00
CA LYS A 93 3.96 -14.87 -2.94
C LYS A 93 4.45 -14.62 -1.51
N GLN A 94 3.77 -13.78 -0.75
CA GLN A 94 4.12 -13.51 0.65
C GLN A 94 4.07 -14.79 1.51
N ILE A 95 3.05 -15.64 1.30
CA ILE A 95 2.86 -16.85 2.10
C ILE A 95 3.89 -17.92 1.72
N PHE A 96 4.12 -18.15 0.44
CA PHE A 96 4.88 -19.30 -0.03
C PHE A 96 6.36 -19.00 -0.29
N ASP A 97 6.68 -17.80 -0.76
CA ASP A 97 8.03 -17.45 -1.18
C ASP A 97 8.77 -16.61 -0.12
N ASP A 98 8.11 -15.58 0.41
CA ASP A 98 8.79 -14.59 1.24
C ASP A 98 8.89 -15.03 2.71
N GLY A 99 8.02 -15.94 3.17
CA GLY A 99 7.90 -16.32 4.58
C GLY A 99 7.62 -15.12 5.50
N PHE A 100 7.22 -14.00 4.91
CA PHE A 100 6.89 -12.75 5.54
C PHE A 100 5.54 -12.29 5.03
N PHE A 101 4.54 -12.43 5.87
CA PHE A 101 3.19 -12.00 5.58
C PHE A 101 2.95 -10.63 6.19
N HIS A 102 2.90 -9.63 5.33
CA HIS A 102 2.38 -8.34 5.73
C HIS A 102 0.87 -8.38 5.63
N ALA A 103 0.24 -8.47 6.75
CA ALA A 103 -1.11 -8.94 6.80
C ALA A 103 -2.11 -7.95 7.38
N ASP A 104 -2.23 -6.75 6.86
CA ASP A 104 -3.52 -6.09 6.94
C ASP A 104 -4.16 -6.03 5.54
N PRO A 105 -4.91 -7.08 5.13
CA PRO A 105 -5.61 -7.11 3.85
C PRO A 105 -6.82 -6.17 3.83
N HIS A 106 -6.90 -5.22 4.75
CA HIS A 106 -8.05 -4.33 4.82
C HIS A 106 -8.15 -3.50 3.52
N PRO A 107 -9.29 -3.54 2.82
CA PRO A 107 -9.44 -2.84 1.53
C PRO A 107 -9.18 -1.33 1.59
N GLY A 108 -9.27 -0.74 2.80
CA GLY A 108 -8.92 0.67 3.05
C GLY A 108 -7.45 1.01 2.87
N ASN A 109 -6.57 -0.01 2.85
CA ASN A 109 -5.12 0.13 2.74
C ASN A 109 -4.60 -0.29 1.37
N LEU A 110 -5.51 -0.63 0.44
CA LEU A 110 -5.22 -1.11 -0.90
C LEU A 110 -5.73 -0.15 -1.96
N PHE A 111 -4.87 0.19 -2.90
CA PHE A 111 -5.20 1.14 -3.96
C PHE A 111 -4.72 0.62 -5.32
N VAL A 112 -5.33 1.14 -6.37
CA VAL A 112 -4.92 0.95 -7.75
C VAL A 112 -4.45 2.30 -8.30
N THR A 113 -3.18 2.37 -8.69
CA THR A 113 -2.57 3.58 -9.24
C THR A 113 -2.49 3.48 -10.75
N PRO A 114 -3.29 4.27 -11.51
CA PRO A 114 -3.15 4.35 -12.94
C PRO A 114 -1.77 4.93 -13.31
N LEU A 115 -1.14 4.36 -14.32
CA LEU A 115 0.15 4.82 -14.82
C LEU A 115 0.00 5.46 -16.20
N PRO A 116 0.86 6.43 -16.55
CA PRO A 116 0.85 7.00 -17.88
C PRO A 116 1.11 5.91 -18.93
N PRO A 117 0.47 6.00 -20.10
CA PRO A 117 0.69 5.04 -21.18
C PRO A 117 2.14 5.08 -21.65
N LYS A 118 2.67 3.92 -22.03
CA LYS A 118 3.96 3.90 -22.72
C LYS A 118 3.80 4.47 -24.12
N LYS A 119 4.79 5.23 -24.57
CA LYS A 119 4.83 5.79 -25.93
C LYS A 119 4.61 4.68 -26.97
N GLY A 120 3.57 4.83 -27.80
CA GLY A 120 3.23 3.86 -28.83
C GLY A 120 2.37 2.65 -28.38
N SER A 121 1.95 2.61 -27.11
CA SER A 121 1.08 1.53 -26.60
C SER A 121 -0.29 2.07 -26.19
N LYS A 122 -1.34 1.34 -26.61
CA LYS A 122 -2.73 1.59 -26.16
C LYS A 122 -3.08 0.81 -24.87
N LYS A 123 -2.13 0.02 -24.33
CA LYS A 123 -2.38 -0.80 -23.15
C LYS A 123 -2.43 0.10 -21.91
N VAL A 124 -3.53 0.04 -21.18
CA VAL A 124 -3.66 0.67 -19.86
C VAL A 124 -2.68 0.01 -18.90
N ARG A 125 -1.97 0.85 -18.16
CA ARG A 125 -0.99 0.42 -17.15
C ARG A 125 -1.44 0.90 -15.78
N TRP A 126 -1.17 0.08 -14.79
CA TRP A 126 -1.51 0.38 -13.40
C TRP A 126 -0.61 -0.40 -12.46
N GLN A 127 -0.60 -0.01 -11.20
CA GLN A 127 0.08 -0.72 -10.11
C GLN A 127 -0.89 -0.94 -8.96
N LEU A 128 -0.71 -2.04 -8.25
CA LEU A 128 -1.35 -2.27 -6.96
C LEU A 128 -0.50 -1.59 -5.88
N THR A 129 -1.11 -0.69 -5.11
CA THR A 129 -0.42 0.13 -4.11
C THR A 129 -0.87 -0.24 -2.70
N PHE A 130 0.10 -0.45 -1.82
CA PHE A 130 -0.08 -0.80 -0.41
C PHE A 130 0.38 0.37 0.46
N VAL A 131 -0.39 0.79 1.45
CA VAL A 131 -0.09 2.00 2.24
C VAL A 131 -0.01 1.82 3.75
N ASP A 132 -0.39 0.69 4.29
CA ASP A 132 -0.34 0.38 5.72
C ASP A 132 0.45 -0.91 5.95
N PHE A 133 1.45 -0.87 6.82
CA PHE A 133 2.41 -1.96 7.08
C PHE A 133 2.52 -2.29 8.59
N GLY A 134 1.54 -1.83 9.35
CA GLY A 134 1.42 -2.06 10.78
C GLY A 134 1.04 -3.48 11.20
#